data_3825c50c858943fbe1b51f6de16db2a1
#
_entry.id   3825c50c858943fbe1b51f6de16db2a1
#
_cell.length_a   1.000
_cell.length_b   1.000
_cell.length_c   1.000
_cell.angle_alpha   90.00
_cell.angle_beta   90.00
_cell.angle_gamma   90.00
#
_symmetry.space_group_name_H-M   'P 1'
#
loop_
_entity.id
_entity.type
_entity.pdbx_description
1 polymer ?
#
loop_
_entity_poly.entity_id
_entity_poly.type
_entity_poly.pdbx_seq_one_letter_code
_entity_poly.pdbx_strand_id
1 'polypeptide(L)'
;MDDILLGIQHITDWRGYDHMLYLLALAAWADWKGAGRLVLLATAFTLGHSITLFLAGMDWVRPNGAWIEFLIPVSIVVTALLNLRRSAAKGQGFRPGRWLYGVTVAFGLIHGLGFSTFFRISRDPGEGIVMPLLRFNLGVEIGQLAFLLAFLAVASLLRALGVTQREQQVFICAGTF
;
A
#
# COMPACT_ATOMS: atom_id res chain seq x y z
N MET A 1 3.94 21.93 8.58
CA MET A 1 4.66 20.66 8.40
C MET A 1 4.77 20.44 6.89
N ASP A 2 5.88 19.92 6.40
CA ASP A 2 5.98 19.64 4.95
C ASP A 2 5.07 18.47 4.61
N ASP A 3 4.05 18.70 3.78
CA ASP A 3 3.06 17.69 3.41
C ASP A 3 3.70 16.47 2.72
N ILE A 4 4.79 16.69 1.97
CA ILE A 4 5.55 15.60 1.33
C ILE A 4 6.17 14.71 2.41
N LEU A 5 6.82 15.32 3.41
CA LEU A 5 7.42 14.57 4.51
C LEU A 5 6.36 13.81 5.31
N LEU A 6 5.20 14.43 5.54
CA LEU A 6 4.05 13.77 6.18
C LEU A 6 3.60 12.54 5.39
N GLY A 7 3.53 12.64 4.06
CA GLY A 7 3.18 11.51 3.18
C GLY A 7 4.21 10.37 3.25
N ILE A 8 5.51 10.68 3.24
CA ILE A 8 6.57 9.68 3.40
C ILE A 8 6.45 9.00 4.76
N GLN A 9 6.31 9.79 5.83
CA GLN A 9 6.18 9.28 7.20
C GLN A 9 4.95 8.40 7.34
N HIS A 10 3.81 8.78 6.75
CA HIS A 10 2.59 8.00 6.80
C HIS A 10 2.75 6.56 6.29
N ILE A 11 3.55 6.36 5.24
CA ILE A 11 3.84 5.01 4.69
C ILE A 11 4.90 4.27 5.51
N THR A 12 5.85 4.99 6.10
CA THR A 12 7.01 4.40 6.79
C THR A 12 6.88 4.43 8.30
N ASP A 13 5.76 4.94 8.83
CA ASP A 13 5.54 5.00 10.28
C ASP A 13 5.39 3.60 10.86
N TRP A 14 6.31 3.28 11.77
CA TRP A 14 6.29 2.03 12.53
C TRP A 14 5.03 1.86 13.39
N ARG A 15 4.35 2.94 13.75
CA ARG A 15 3.11 2.92 14.53
C ARG A 15 1.87 2.66 13.69
N GLY A 16 1.96 2.94 12.37
CA GLY A 16 0.92 2.68 11.38
C GLY A 16 1.38 1.70 10.32
N TYR A 17 1.88 0.52 10.74
CA TYR A 17 2.51 -0.48 9.89
C TYR A 17 1.58 -1.11 8.83
N ASP A 18 0.29 -0.79 8.84
CA ASP A 18 -0.71 -1.38 7.92
C ASP A 18 -0.33 -1.21 6.45
N HIS A 19 0.17 -0.02 6.07
CA HIS A 19 0.60 0.24 4.70
C HIS A 19 1.83 -0.59 4.33
N MET A 20 2.79 -0.74 5.24
CA MET A 20 3.97 -1.57 5.02
C MET A 20 3.59 -3.05 4.88
N LEU A 21 2.69 -3.56 5.74
CA LEU A 21 2.19 -4.93 5.65
C LEU A 21 1.41 -5.15 4.36
N TYR A 22 0.58 -4.19 3.96
CA TYR A 22 -0.14 -4.25 2.70
C TYR A 22 0.83 -4.32 1.50
N LEU A 23 1.84 -3.45 1.47
CA LEU A 23 2.87 -3.44 0.43
C LEU A 23 3.69 -4.73 0.42
N LEU A 24 4.04 -5.28 1.59
CA LEU A 24 4.69 -6.59 1.69
C LEU A 24 3.82 -7.70 1.13
N ALA A 25 2.54 -7.75 1.51
CA ALA A 25 1.59 -8.73 0.99
C ALA A 25 1.45 -8.61 -0.53
N LEU A 26 1.39 -7.38 -1.05
CA LEU A 26 1.29 -7.09 -2.48
C LEU A 26 2.55 -7.52 -3.24
N ALA A 27 3.74 -7.28 -2.66
CA ALA A 27 5.05 -7.53 -3.26
C ALA A 27 5.56 -8.96 -3.05
N ALA A 28 4.89 -9.79 -2.25
CA ALA A 28 5.40 -11.07 -1.74
C ALA A 28 6.05 -11.99 -2.78
N TRP A 29 5.71 -11.90 -4.04
CA TRP A 29 6.25 -12.72 -5.14
C TRP A 29 6.78 -11.90 -6.32
N ALA A 30 6.94 -10.60 -6.13
CA ALA A 30 7.55 -9.74 -7.13
C ALA A 30 9.07 -9.98 -7.21
N ASP A 31 9.59 -9.81 -8.42
CA ASP A 31 11.01 -9.76 -8.72
C ASP A 31 11.33 -8.48 -9.49
N TRP A 32 12.59 -8.24 -9.80
CA TRP A 32 12.99 -7.06 -10.59
C TRP A 32 12.31 -6.99 -11.96
N LYS A 33 12.00 -8.14 -12.58
CA LYS A 33 11.29 -8.18 -13.87
C LYS A 33 9.83 -7.74 -13.74
N GLY A 34 9.27 -7.92 -12.54
CA GLY A 34 7.92 -7.50 -12.18
C GLY A 34 7.83 -6.11 -11.55
N ALA A 35 8.95 -5.45 -11.28
CA ALA A 35 9.01 -4.19 -10.53
C ALA A 35 8.10 -3.08 -11.12
N GLY A 36 8.08 -2.89 -12.43
CA GLY A 36 7.21 -1.90 -13.05
C GLY A 36 5.71 -2.16 -12.82
N ARG A 37 5.28 -3.43 -12.77
CA ARG A 37 3.89 -3.78 -12.47
C ARG A 37 3.58 -3.60 -10.99
N LEU A 38 4.55 -3.84 -10.13
CA LEU A 38 4.42 -3.60 -8.70
C LEU A 38 4.27 -2.10 -8.42
N VAL A 39 5.05 -1.25 -9.08
CA VAL A 39 4.90 0.21 -9.03
C VAL A 39 3.50 0.62 -9.48
N LEU A 40 3.01 0.12 -10.62
CA LEU A 40 1.65 0.43 -11.08
C LEU A 40 0.56 0.00 -10.09
N LEU A 41 0.75 -1.10 -9.36
CA LEU A 41 -0.18 -1.51 -8.29
C LEU A 41 -0.09 -0.56 -7.09
N ALA A 42 1.11 -0.14 -6.69
CA ALA A 42 1.28 0.85 -5.63
C ALA A 42 0.61 2.18 -5.99
N THR A 43 0.82 2.67 -7.22
CA THR A 43 0.14 3.88 -7.73
C THR A 43 -1.39 3.71 -7.79
N ALA A 44 -1.89 2.53 -8.18
CA ALA A 44 -3.33 2.25 -8.13
C ALA A 44 -3.90 2.31 -6.70
N PHE A 45 -3.13 1.85 -5.71
CA PHE A 45 -3.48 2.00 -4.30
C PHE A 45 -3.51 3.49 -3.89
N THR A 46 -2.46 4.25 -4.23
CA THR A 46 -2.38 5.70 -3.93
C THR A 46 -3.55 6.45 -4.58
N LEU A 47 -3.98 6.05 -5.78
CA LEU A 47 -5.14 6.67 -6.43
C LEU A 47 -6.43 6.48 -5.60
N GLY A 48 -6.72 5.25 -5.15
CA GLY A 48 -7.86 4.98 -4.28
C GLY A 48 -7.77 5.76 -2.96
N HIS A 49 -6.61 5.73 -2.32
CA HIS A 49 -6.31 6.45 -1.09
C HIS A 49 -6.56 7.97 -1.24
N SER A 50 -6.09 8.56 -2.32
CA SER A 50 -6.25 9.98 -2.63
C SER A 50 -7.71 10.38 -2.82
N ILE A 51 -8.50 9.55 -3.50
CA ILE A 51 -9.93 9.80 -3.72
C ILE A 51 -10.66 9.94 -2.38
N THR A 52 -10.46 9.00 -1.46
CA THR A 52 -11.14 9.03 -0.17
C THR A 52 -10.62 10.11 0.76
N LEU A 53 -9.33 10.43 0.73
CA LEU A 53 -8.80 11.60 1.45
C LEU A 53 -9.41 12.91 0.95
N PHE A 54 -9.57 13.06 -0.37
CA PHE A 54 -10.24 14.22 -0.95
C PHE A 54 -11.70 14.32 -0.49
N LEU A 55 -12.47 13.24 -0.64
CA LEU A 55 -13.89 13.20 -0.26
C LEU A 55 -14.09 13.48 1.24
N ALA A 56 -13.27 12.87 2.09
CA ALA A 56 -13.33 13.09 3.53
C ALA A 56 -12.78 14.47 3.94
N GLY A 57 -11.78 14.98 3.24
CA GLY A 57 -11.24 16.33 3.45
C GLY A 57 -12.22 17.45 3.06
N MET A 58 -13.11 17.18 2.09
CA MET A 58 -14.24 18.05 1.73
C MET A 58 -15.46 17.84 2.65
N ASP A 59 -15.36 16.97 3.63
CA ASP A 59 -16.43 16.59 4.56
C ASP A 59 -17.65 15.92 3.90
N TRP A 60 -17.48 15.41 2.68
CA TRP A 60 -18.53 14.69 1.93
C TRP A 60 -18.73 13.26 2.43
N VAL A 61 -17.70 12.68 3.04
CA VAL A 61 -17.75 11.34 3.63
C VAL A 61 -17.18 11.39 5.04
N ARG A 62 -17.94 10.85 6.00
CA ARG A 62 -17.54 10.69 7.40
C ARG A 62 -17.54 9.20 7.73
N PRO A 63 -16.40 8.53 7.67
CA PRO A 63 -16.34 7.09 7.91
C PRO A 63 -16.59 6.78 9.39
N ASN A 64 -17.19 5.62 9.66
CA ASN A 64 -17.18 5.04 10.99
C ASN A 64 -15.81 4.40 11.23
N GLY A 65 -15.03 4.95 12.19
CA GLY A 65 -13.66 4.51 12.49
C GLY A 65 -13.57 3.01 12.77
N ALA A 66 -14.48 2.44 13.56
CA ALA A 66 -14.45 1.02 13.91
C ALA A 66 -14.55 0.09 12.70
N TRP A 67 -15.38 0.45 11.70
CA TRP A 67 -15.46 -0.32 10.46
C TRP A 67 -14.20 -0.21 9.62
N ILE A 68 -13.58 0.97 9.57
CA ILE A 68 -12.35 1.18 8.81
C ILE A 68 -11.19 0.42 9.46
N GLU A 69 -11.03 0.52 10.78
CA GLU A 69 -10.02 -0.22 11.55
C GLU A 69 -10.14 -1.75 11.37
N PHE A 70 -11.37 -2.25 11.20
CA PHE A 70 -11.61 -3.67 10.87
C PHE A 70 -11.27 -4.00 9.40
N LEU A 71 -11.66 -3.14 8.45
CA LEU A 71 -11.50 -3.42 7.02
C LEU A 71 -10.04 -3.31 6.54
N ILE A 72 -9.21 -2.49 7.19
CA ILE A 72 -7.79 -2.37 6.87
C ILE A 72 -7.08 -3.72 7.01
N PRO A 73 -7.03 -4.38 8.18
CA PRO A 73 -6.39 -5.68 8.30
C PRO A 73 -7.05 -6.76 7.42
N VAL A 74 -8.37 -6.73 7.25
CA VAL A 74 -9.05 -7.65 6.32
C VAL A 74 -8.50 -7.50 4.90
N SER A 75 -8.24 -6.29 4.42
CA SER A 75 -7.66 -6.07 3.09
C SER A 75 -6.26 -6.63 2.95
N ILE A 76 -5.45 -6.57 4.00
CA ILE A 76 -4.10 -7.15 4.06
C ILE A 76 -4.17 -8.68 3.98
N VAL A 77 -5.00 -9.29 4.83
CA VAL A 77 -5.22 -10.75 4.84
C VAL A 77 -5.73 -11.25 3.48
N VAL A 78 -6.72 -10.57 2.89
CA VAL A 78 -7.24 -10.94 1.57
C VAL A 78 -6.14 -10.86 0.51
N THR A 79 -5.30 -9.82 0.53
CA THR A 79 -4.17 -9.67 -0.40
C THR A 79 -3.18 -10.82 -0.25
N ALA A 80 -2.81 -11.17 1.00
CA ALA A 80 -1.91 -12.29 1.29
C ALA A 80 -2.49 -13.62 0.80
N LEU A 81 -3.78 -13.90 1.06
CA LEU A 81 -4.46 -15.11 0.60
C LEU A 81 -4.53 -15.21 -0.93
N LEU A 82 -4.83 -14.09 -1.61
CA LEU A 82 -4.84 -14.04 -3.07
C LEU A 82 -3.45 -14.34 -3.64
N ASN A 83 -2.41 -13.90 -2.97
CA ASN A 83 -1.04 -14.17 -3.39
C ASN A 83 -0.62 -15.62 -3.11
N LEU A 84 -0.98 -16.20 -1.98
CA LEU A 84 -0.72 -17.62 -1.69
C LEU A 84 -1.36 -18.56 -2.72
N ARG A 85 -2.60 -18.30 -3.12
CA ARG A 85 -3.29 -19.08 -4.16
C ARG A 85 -2.59 -19.01 -5.51
N ARG A 86 -1.95 -17.89 -5.84
CA ARG A 86 -1.20 -17.71 -7.10
C ARG A 86 0.15 -18.40 -7.09
N SER A 87 0.78 -18.52 -5.94
CA SER A 87 2.05 -19.24 -5.78
C SER A 87 1.94 -20.71 -6.20
N ALA A 88 0.73 -21.30 -6.14
CA ALA A 88 0.48 -22.67 -6.58
C ALA A 88 0.46 -22.83 -8.11
N ALA A 89 0.31 -21.77 -8.88
CA ALA A 89 0.33 -21.80 -10.35
C ALA A 89 1.77 -21.63 -10.86
N LYS A 90 2.41 -22.76 -11.20
CA LYS A 90 3.84 -22.91 -11.53
C LYS A 90 4.36 -21.93 -12.60
N GLY A 91 5.52 -21.32 -12.35
CA GLY A 91 6.51 -20.96 -13.39
C GLY A 91 6.27 -19.69 -14.19
N GLN A 92 5.21 -18.94 -13.97
CA GLN A 92 4.97 -17.66 -14.63
C GLN A 92 5.38 -16.51 -13.70
N GLY A 93 6.31 -15.65 -14.14
CA GLY A 93 6.67 -14.42 -13.43
C GLY A 93 5.44 -13.56 -13.11
N PHE A 94 5.60 -12.55 -12.23
CA PHE A 94 4.52 -11.68 -11.76
C PHE A 94 3.71 -11.06 -12.91
N ARG A 95 2.53 -11.61 -13.17
CA ARG A 95 1.55 -11.07 -14.12
C ARG A 95 0.23 -10.84 -13.39
N PRO A 96 0.06 -9.66 -12.74
CA PRO A 96 -1.21 -9.32 -12.11
C PRO A 96 -2.31 -9.25 -13.19
N GLY A 97 -3.41 -9.96 -12.97
CA GLY A 97 -4.60 -9.79 -13.82
C GLY A 97 -5.15 -8.37 -13.67
N ARG A 98 -5.83 -7.85 -14.69
CA ARG A 98 -6.42 -6.49 -14.67
C ARG A 98 -7.33 -6.24 -13.46
N TRP A 99 -8.04 -7.26 -13.01
CA TRP A 99 -8.90 -7.20 -11.83
C TRP A 99 -8.14 -6.84 -10.53
N LEU A 100 -6.85 -7.23 -10.42
CA LEU A 100 -6.06 -6.92 -9.23
C LEU A 100 -5.86 -5.41 -9.05
N TYR A 101 -5.72 -4.65 -10.13
CA TYR A 101 -5.64 -3.19 -10.03
C TYR A 101 -6.93 -2.60 -9.45
N GLY A 102 -8.10 -3.11 -9.86
CA GLY A 102 -9.38 -2.69 -9.30
C GLY A 102 -9.51 -3.00 -7.81
N VAL A 103 -9.08 -4.20 -7.38
CA VAL A 103 -9.05 -4.60 -5.97
C VAL A 103 -8.07 -3.71 -5.19
N THR A 104 -6.91 -3.40 -5.75
CA THR A 104 -5.90 -2.53 -5.13
C THR A 104 -6.43 -1.11 -4.95
N VAL A 105 -7.14 -0.55 -5.95
CA VAL A 105 -7.85 0.74 -5.81
C VAL A 105 -8.88 0.67 -4.69
N ALA A 106 -9.70 -0.38 -4.63
CA ALA A 106 -10.71 -0.54 -3.58
C ALA A 106 -10.10 -0.60 -2.18
N PHE A 107 -8.97 -1.28 -2.02
CA PHE A 107 -8.24 -1.31 -0.75
C PHE A 107 -7.60 0.04 -0.42
N GLY A 108 -7.09 0.75 -1.42
CA GLY A 108 -6.64 2.14 -1.27
C GLY A 108 -7.74 3.06 -0.75
N LEU A 109 -8.99 2.92 -1.28
CA LEU A 109 -10.14 3.68 -0.78
C LEU A 109 -10.37 3.45 0.73
N ILE A 110 -10.26 2.20 1.21
CA ILE A 110 -10.43 1.85 2.62
C ILE A 110 -9.32 2.49 3.46
N HIS A 111 -8.06 2.33 3.06
CA HIS A 111 -6.91 2.87 3.80
C HIS A 111 -6.91 4.41 3.87
N GLY A 112 -7.33 5.09 2.79
CA GLY A 112 -7.45 6.55 2.79
C GLY A 112 -8.50 7.06 3.78
N LEU A 113 -9.60 6.33 3.98
CA LEU A 113 -10.57 6.66 5.02
C LEU A 113 -9.97 6.57 6.43
N GLY A 114 -9.06 5.63 6.69
CA GLY A 114 -8.39 5.48 7.98
C GLY A 114 -7.54 6.69 8.37
N PHE A 115 -6.89 7.33 7.41
CA PHE A 115 -6.05 8.51 7.65
C PHE A 115 -6.81 9.84 7.56
N SER A 116 -8.04 9.83 7.08
CA SER A 116 -8.80 11.03 6.73
C SER A 116 -8.97 12.04 7.86
N THR A 117 -9.20 11.56 9.09
CA THR A 117 -9.37 12.43 10.28
C THR A 117 -8.07 13.16 10.59
N PHE A 118 -6.93 12.45 10.60
CA PHE A 118 -5.63 13.06 10.86
C PHE A 118 -5.27 14.08 9.78
N PHE A 119 -5.48 13.75 8.50
CA PHE A 119 -5.23 14.65 7.37
C PHE A 119 -6.02 15.96 7.50
N ARG A 120 -7.30 15.89 7.89
CA ARG A 120 -8.14 17.07 8.12
C ARG A 120 -7.62 17.98 9.24
N ILE A 121 -7.15 17.38 10.36
CA ILE A 121 -6.65 18.13 11.52
C ILE A 121 -5.29 18.75 11.22
N SER A 122 -4.44 18.07 10.45
CA SER A 122 -3.08 18.49 10.14
C SER A 122 -3.01 19.61 9.09
N ARG A 123 -4.09 19.83 8.35
CA ARG A 123 -4.15 20.85 7.29
C ARG A 123 -4.34 22.25 7.87
N ASP A 124 -3.66 23.25 7.25
CA ASP A 124 -3.92 24.66 7.54
C ASP A 124 -5.34 25.03 7.05
N PRO A 125 -6.21 25.59 7.92
CA PRO A 125 -7.56 25.99 7.55
C PRO A 125 -7.59 27.08 6.44
N GLY A 126 -6.52 27.86 6.28
CA GLY A 126 -6.40 28.90 5.25
C GLY A 126 -5.99 28.38 3.88
N GLU A 127 -5.51 27.15 3.78
CA GLU A 127 -5.08 26.55 2.52
C GLU A 127 -6.19 25.63 1.92
N GLY A 128 -6.40 25.75 0.61
CA GLY A 128 -7.31 24.84 -0.10
C GLY A 128 -6.84 23.38 0.00
N ILE A 129 -7.77 22.41 -0.16
CA ILE A 129 -7.45 20.98 0.02
C ILE A 129 -6.53 20.38 -1.05
N VAL A 130 -6.58 20.93 -2.28
CA VAL A 130 -5.95 20.27 -3.44
C VAL A 130 -4.43 20.24 -3.33
N MET A 131 -3.79 21.37 -2.98
CA MET A 131 -2.33 21.44 -2.96
C MET A 131 -1.71 20.63 -1.82
N PRO A 132 -2.20 20.70 -0.57
CA PRO A 132 -1.75 19.81 0.50
C PRO A 132 -1.92 18.32 0.14
N LEU A 133 -3.06 17.94 -0.47
CA LEU A 133 -3.32 16.57 -0.88
C LEU A 133 -2.35 16.09 -1.96
N LEU A 134 -2.04 16.92 -2.95
CA LEU A 134 -1.08 16.57 -4.00
C LEU A 134 0.32 16.37 -3.44
N ARG A 135 0.78 17.28 -2.56
CA ARG A 135 2.09 17.18 -1.89
C ARG A 135 2.15 15.92 -1.02
N PHE A 136 1.10 15.67 -0.22
CA PHE A 136 0.99 14.48 0.61
C PHE A 136 1.06 13.20 -0.23
N ASN A 137 0.27 13.10 -1.31
CA ASN A 137 0.27 11.94 -2.18
C ASN A 137 1.60 11.72 -2.92
N LEU A 138 2.30 12.80 -3.27
CA LEU A 138 3.67 12.69 -3.78
C LEU A 138 4.60 12.06 -2.73
N GLY A 139 4.47 12.46 -1.48
CA GLY A 139 5.19 11.87 -0.35
C GLY A 139 4.84 10.38 -0.15
N VAL A 140 3.56 10.03 -0.22
CA VAL A 140 3.09 8.64 -0.17
C VAL A 140 3.75 7.81 -1.27
N GLU A 141 3.73 8.28 -2.51
CA GLU A 141 4.34 7.56 -3.65
C GLU A 141 5.86 7.37 -3.46
N ILE A 142 6.57 8.42 -3.02
CA ILE A 142 8.01 8.33 -2.72
C ILE A 142 8.27 7.29 -1.61
N GLY A 143 7.50 7.32 -0.52
CA GLY A 143 7.61 6.36 0.58
C GLY A 143 7.38 4.92 0.13
N GLN A 144 6.34 4.68 -0.66
CA GLN A 144 6.03 3.37 -1.23
C GLN A 144 7.16 2.87 -2.15
N LEU A 145 7.65 3.71 -3.05
CA LEU A 145 8.73 3.34 -3.96
C LEU A 145 10.02 3.00 -3.21
N ALA A 146 10.39 3.81 -2.21
CA ALA A 146 11.55 3.55 -1.37
C ALA A 146 11.41 2.20 -0.63
N PHE A 147 10.23 1.94 -0.04
CA PHE A 147 9.95 0.68 0.65
C PHE A 147 10.02 -0.52 -0.29
N LEU A 148 9.40 -0.43 -1.47
CA LEU A 148 9.40 -1.51 -2.47
C LEU A 148 10.79 -1.77 -3.05
N LEU A 149 11.61 -0.75 -3.26
CA LEU A 149 13.01 -0.90 -3.67
C LEU A 149 13.83 -1.63 -2.61
N ALA A 150 13.70 -1.22 -1.33
CA ALA A 150 14.36 -1.89 -0.23
C ALA A 150 13.92 -3.36 -0.12
N PHE A 151 12.62 -3.62 -0.25
CA PHE A 151 12.07 -4.97 -0.27
C PHE A 151 12.65 -5.82 -1.40
N LEU A 152 12.68 -5.32 -2.64
CA LEU A 152 13.24 -6.06 -3.79
C LEU A 152 14.74 -6.33 -3.63
N ALA A 153 15.49 -5.40 -3.04
CA ALA A 153 16.92 -5.59 -2.75
C ALA A 153 17.12 -6.71 -1.72
N VAL A 154 16.38 -6.67 -0.59
CA VAL A 154 16.45 -7.72 0.44
C VAL A 154 15.99 -9.07 -0.12
N ALA A 155 14.89 -9.12 -0.84
CA ALA A 155 14.39 -10.33 -1.49
C ALA A 155 15.41 -10.94 -2.47
N SER A 156 16.15 -10.10 -3.19
CA SER A 156 17.21 -10.55 -4.11
C SER A 156 18.41 -11.09 -3.36
N LEU A 157 18.80 -10.45 -2.26
CA LEU A 157 19.89 -10.94 -1.40
C LEU A 157 19.54 -12.30 -0.80
N LEU A 158 18.35 -12.47 -0.25
CA LEU A 158 17.89 -13.75 0.28
C LEU A 158 17.90 -14.85 -0.78
N ARG A 159 17.51 -14.54 -2.03
CA ARG A 159 17.61 -15.50 -3.15
C ARG A 159 19.07 -15.86 -3.47
N ALA A 160 19.97 -14.89 -3.43
CA ALA A 160 21.40 -15.15 -3.62
C ALA A 160 21.97 -16.05 -2.52
N LEU A 161 21.40 -16.01 -1.32
CA LEU A 161 21.74 -16.88 -0.18
C LEU A 161 21.02 -18.25 -0.21
N GLY A 162 20.27 -18.55 -1.28
CA GLY A 162 19.63 -19.86 -1.47
C GLY A 162 18.17 -19.96 -1.03
N VAL A 163 17.57 -18.90 -0.49
CA VAL A 163 16.15 -18.89 -0.15
C VAL A 163 15.32 -18.84 -1.44
N THR A 164 14.45 -19.82 -1.64
CA THR A 164 13.61 -19.87 -2.84
C THR A 164 12.51 -18.79 -2.82
N GLN A 165 12.07 -18.37 -4.00
CA GLN A 165 10.99 -17.39 -4.12
C GLN A 165 9.70 -17.87 -3.42
N ARG A 166 9.43 -19.16 -3.42
CA ARG A 166 8.27 -19.76 -2.75
C ARG A 166 8.37 -19.66 -1.23
N GLU A 167 9.54 -19.92 -0.66
CA GLU A 167 9.77 -19.77 0.77
C GLU A 167 9.59 -18.31 1.19
N GLN A 168 10.17 -17.36 0.44
CA GLN A 168 9.95 -15.93 0.70
C GLN A 168 8.46 -15.56 0.70
N GLN A 169 7.69 -16.03 -0.28
CA GLN A 169 6.25 -15.78 -0.35
C GLN A 169 5.51 -16.32 0.86
N VAL A 170 5.79 -17.57 1.24
CA VAL A 170 5.14 -18.20 2.39
C VAL A 170 5.46 -17.44 3.66
N PHE A 171 6.73 -17.07 3.87
CA PHE A 171 7.15 -16.31 5.05
C PHE A 171 6.47 -14.94 5.13
N ILE A 172 6.44 -14.20 4.03
CA ILE A 172 5.82 -12.88 3.99
C ILE A 172 4.31 -12.98 4.23
N CYS A 173 3.64 -13.85 3.48
CA CYS A 173 2.20 -14.01 3.64
C CYS A 173 1.82 -14.55 5.03
N ALA A 174 2.62 -15.44 5.63
CA ALA A 174 2.37 -15.91 6.99
C ALA A 174 2.63 -14.82 8.04
N GLY A 175 3.59 -13.94 7.81
CA GLY A 175 3.90 -12.82 8.70
C GLY A 175 2.92 -11.66 8.64
N THR A 176 2.00 -11.64 7.66
CA THR A 176 0.94 -10.63 7.52
C THR A 176 -0.39 -11.05 8.15
N PHE A 177 -0.47 -12.25 8.76
CA PHE A 177 -1.59 -12.71 9.58
C PHE A 177 -1.33 -12.43 11.08
#